data_04ec10bf989764e88d58a90a6589bfc7
#
_entry.id   04ec10bf989764e88d58a90a6589bfc7
#
_cell.length_a   1.000
_cell.length_b   1.000
_cell.length_c   1.000
_cell.angle_alpha   90.00
_cell.angle_beta   90.00
_cell.angle_gamma   90.00
#
_symmetry.space_group_name_H-M   'P 1'
#
loop_
_entity.id
_entity.type
_entity.pdbx_description
1 polymer ?
#
loop_
_entity_poly.entity_id
_entity_poly.type
_entity_poly.pdbx_seq_one_letter_code
_entity_poly.pdbx_strand_id
1 'polypeptide(L)' 'MYQELLRKIAEEKPSYHDEEIQWLLDHLGDPSPEIRDDLVFTSFARGIQEELFTQEQFHFIAEEILSDG' A
#
# COMPACT_ATOMS: atom_id res chain seq x y z
N MET A 1 -3.40 -7.43 -10.47
CA MET A 1 -2.94 -6.79 -9.22
C MET A 1 -3.92 -5.72 -8.73
N TYR A 2 -4.36 -4.84 -9.60
CA TYR A 2 -5.26 -3.75 -9.19
C TYR A 2 -6.56 -4.26 -8.56
N GLN A 3 -7.22 -5.22 -9.21
CA GLN A 3 -8.48 -5.73 -8.71
C GLN A 3 -8.31 -6.50 -7.41
N GLU A 4 -7.19 -7.18 -7.25
CA GLU A 4 -6.89 -7.88 -6.02
C GLU A 4 -6.72 -6.91 -4.84
N LEU A 5 -6.06 -5.79 -5.10
CA LEU A 5 -5.86 -4.78 -4.06
C LEU A 5 -7.17 -4.09 -3.71
N LEU A 6 -8.02 -3.84 -4.69
CA LEU A 6 -9.35 -3.30 -4.41
C LEU A 6 -10.15 -4.23 -3.51
N ARG A 7 -10.03 -5.53 -3.75
CA ARG A 7 -10.71 -6.52 -2.92
C ARG A 7 -10.15 -6.52 -1.50
N LYS A 8 -8.83 -6.35 -1.37
CA LYS A 8 -8.18 -6.35 -0.06
C LYS A 8 -8.59 -5.16 0.80
N ILE A 9 -8.76 -3.99 0.22
CA ILE A 9 -9.18 -2.84 1.02
C ILE A 9 -10.61 -2.98 1.52
N ALA A 10 -11.38 -3.90 0.96
CA ALA A 10 -12.73 -4.20 1.44
C ALA A 10 -12.75 -5.31 2.48
N GLU A 11 -11.65 -6.02 2.68
CA GLU A 11 -11.57 -7.08 3.67
C GLU A 11 -11.30 -6.53 5.06
N GLU A 12 -11.69 -7.29 6.09
CA GLU A 12 -11.48 -6.86 7.46
C GLU A 12 -10.02 -6.82 7.85
N LYS A 13 -9.28 -7.89 7.55
CA LYS A 13 -7.86 -7.99 7.89
C LYS A 13 -7.10 -8.61 6.73
N PRO A 14 -6.87 -7.86 5.67
CA PRO A 14 -6.10 -8.38 4.54
C PRO A 14 -4.62 -8.47 4.91
N SER A 15 -3.92 -9.39 4.26
CA SER A 15 -2.46 -9.44 4.37
C SER A 15 -1.86 -9.05 3.02
N TYR A 16 -0.77 -8.30 3.07
CA TYR A 16 -0.12 -7.80 1.87
C TYR A 16 1.18 -8.55 1.62
N HIS A 17 1.38 -8.93 0.36
CA HIS A 17 2.64 -9.53 -0.08
C HIS A 17 3.61 -8.45 -0.53
N ASP A 18 4.89 -8.78 -0.56
CA ASP A 18 5.91 -7.81 -0.96
C ASP A 18 5.66 -7.25 -2.35
N GLU A 19 5.20 -8.09 -3.28
CA GLU A 19 4.88 -7.64 -4.64
C GLU A 19 3.77 -6.60 -4.65
N GLU A 20 2.78 -6.79 -3.79
CA GLU A 20 1.67 -5.85 -3.71
C GLU A 20 2.12 -4.52 -3.13
N ILE A 21 2.98 -4.56 -2.14
CA ILE A 21 3.53 -3.35 -1.54
C ILE A 21 4.38 -2.60 -2.57
N GLN A 22 5.18 -3.32 -3.35
CA GLN A 22 5.97 -2.70 -4.39
C GLN A 22 5.09 -2.03 -5.44
N TRP A 23 4.00 -2.69 -5.83
CA TRP A 23 3.04 -2.11 -6.77
C TRP A 23 2.44 -0.81 -6.22
N LEU A 24 2.07 -0.82 -4.95
CA LEU A 24 1.50 0.37 -4.31
C LEU A 24 2.52 1.50 -4.28
N LEU A 25 3.77 1.20 -3.95
CA LEU A 25 4.83 2.21 -3.94
C LEU A 25 5.09 2.78 -5.33
N ASP A 26 5.05 1.93 -6.34
CA ASP A 26 5.24 2.37 -7.72
C ASP A 26 4.13 3.31 -8.19
N HIS A 27 2.96 3.22 -7.58
CA HIS A 27 1.80 4.02 -7.98
C HIS A 27 1.50 5.17 -7.03
N LEU A 28 2.42 5.50 -6.13
CA LEU A 28 2.25 6.66 -5.24
C LEU A 28 2.06 7.96 -6.02
N GLY A 29 2.73 8.08 -7.17
CA GLY A 29 2.61 9.24 -8.02
C GLY A 29 1.74 9.01 -9.25
N ASP A 30 0.85 8.04 -9.20
CA ASP A 30 0.01 7.72 -10.35
C ASP A 30 -0.87 8.92 -10.71
N PRO A 31 -1.01 9.26 -12.00
CA PRO A 31 -1.85 10.38 -12.41
C PRO A 31 -3.33 10.16 -12.16
N SER A 32 -3.75 8.93 -11.95
CA SER A 32 -5.16 8.65 -11.66
C SER A 32 -5.44 8.87 -10.18
N PRO A 33 -6.32 9.82 -9.82
CA PRO A 33 -6.68 10.04 -8.42
C PRO A 33 -7.32 8.81 -7.77
N GLU A 34 -8.03 8.01 -8.55
CA GLU A 34 -8.65 6.80 -8.01
C GLU A 34 -7.61 5.80 -7.52
N ILE A 35 -6.54 5.61 -8.29
CA ILE A 35 -5.48 4.70 -7.89
C ILE A 35 -4.65 5.32 -6.78
N ARG A 36 -4.23 6.57 -6.95
CA ARG A 36 -3.35 7.22 -5.99
C ARG A 36 -4.01 7.41 -4.61
N ASP A 37 -5.23 7.93 -4.59
CA ASP A 37 -5.88 8.30 -3.34
C ASP A 37 -6.75 7.18 -2.77
N ASP A 38 -7.57 6.56 -3.61
CA ASP A 38 -8.52 5.57 -3.11
C ASP A 38 -7.87 4.23 -2.84
N LEU A 39 -6.93 3.80 -3.66
CA LEU A 39 -6.32 2.50 -3.50
C LEU A 39 -5.02 2.57 -2.71
N VAL A 40 -4.06 3.36 -3.18
CA VAL A 40 -2.73 3.41 -2.57
C VAL A 40 -2.79 4.01 -1.18
N PHE A 41 -3.38 5.18 -1.05
CA PHE A 41 -3.46 5.87 0.23
C PHE A 41 -4.27 5.05 1.25
N THR A 42 -5.40 4.51 0.83
CA THR A 42 -6.24 3.71 1.73
C THR A 42 -5.51 2.45 2.18
N SER A 43 -4.79 1.79 1.27
CA SER A 43 -4.04 0.59 1.62
C SER A 43 -2.97 0.87 2.66
N PHE A 44 -2.20 1.94 2.47
CA PHE A 44 -1.16 2.29 3.43
C PHE A 44 -1.74 2.78 4.75
N ALA A 45 -2.78 3.59 4.71
CA ALA A 45 -3.40 4.10 5.93
C ALA A 45 -3.94 2.96 6.79
N ARG A 46 -4.66 2.03 6.17
CA ARG A 46 -5.18 0.87 6.88
C ARG A 46 -4.07 -0.06 7.36
N GLY A 47 -3.08 -0.27 6.50
CA GLY A 47 -1.97 -1.15 6.85
C GLY A 47 -1.21 -0.66 8.07
N ILE A 48 -1.01 0.64 8.18
CA ILE A 48 -0.32 1.22 9.32
C ILE A 48 -1.23 1.22 10.55
N GLN A 49 -2.48 1.63 10.38
CA GLN A 49 -3.40 1.76 11.51
C GLN A 49 -3.77 0.41 12.11
N GLU A 50 -3.96 -0.60 11.29
CA GLU A 50 -4.38 -1.93 11.74
C GLU A 50 -3.22 -2.92 11.82
N GLU A 51 -2.00 -2.45 11.62
CA GLU A 51 -0.78 -3.26 11.70
C GLU A 51 -0.85 -4.48 10.75
N LEU A 52 -1.27 -4.22 9.52
CA LEU A 52 -1.38 -5.27 8.50
C LEU A 52 -0.03 -5.61 7.85
N PHE A 53 0.96 -4.74 8.01
CA PHE A 53 2.30 -4.97 7.47
C PHE A 53 3.21 -5.56 8.53
N THR A 54 4.14 -6.43 8.10
CA THR A 54 5.19 -6.90 8.98
C THR A 54 6.17 -5.77 9.27
N GLN A 55 7.05 -5.96 10.27
CA GLN A 55 8.06 -4.95 10.56
C GLN A 55 8.98 -4.72 9.37
N GLU A 56 9.34 -5.78 8.68
CA GLU A 56 10.19 -5.66 7.49
C GLU A 56 9.48 -4.89 6.39
N GLN A 57 8.20 -5.17 6.16
CA GLN A 57 7.42 -4.46 5.16
C GLN A 57 7.26 -3.00 5.53
N PHE A 58 6.98 -2.72 6.79
CA PHE A 58 6.85 -1.35 7.26
C PHE A 58 8.15 -0.59 7.07
N HIS A 59 9.27 -1.22 7.40
CA HIS A 59 10.60 -0.62 7.24
C HIS A 59 10.89 -0.35 5.77
N PHE A 60 10.55 -1.28 4.90
CA PHE A 60 10.74 -1.12 3.46
C PHE A 60 9.92 0.05 2.92
N ILE A 61 8.66 0.16 3.34
CA ILE A 61 7.79 1.26 2.91
C ILE A 61 8.37 2.59 3.39
N ALA A 62 8.79 2.66 4.64
CA ALA A 62 9.34 3.88 5.20
C ALA A 62 10.60 4.31 4.47
N GLU A 63 11.49 3.38 4.15
CA GLU A 63 12.71 3.70 3.42
C GLU A 63 12.42 4.23 2.02
N GLU A 64 11.46 3.62 1.32
CA GLU A 64 11.10 4.06 -0.02
C GLU A 64 10.50 5.46 -0.01
N ILE A 65 9.66 5.76 0.96
CA ILE A 65 9.04 7.07 1.06
C ILE A 65 10.07 8.12 1.46
N LEU A 66 10.95 7.80 2.41
CA LEU A 66 11.95 8.75 2.88
C LEU A 66 13.09 8.95 1.88
N SER A 67 13.41 7.95 1.09
CA SER A 67 14.49 8.07 0.12
C SER A 67 14.09 8.81 -1.14
N ASP A 68 12.83 9.11 -1.29
CA ASP A 68 12.30 9.82 -2.46
C ASP A 68 12.38 11.34 -2.27
N GLY A 69 13.37 11.76 -1.57
CA GLY A 69 13.55 13.17 -1.31
C GLY A 69 14.52 13.83 -2.32
#